data_86dac2e7baefd56fe774f4789f2e1efa
#
_entry.id   86dac2e7baefd56fe774f4789f2e1efa
#
_cell.length_a   1.000
_cell.length_b   1.000
_cell.length_c   1.000
_cell.angle_alpha   90.00
_cell.angle_beta   90.00
_cell.angle_gamma   90.00
#
_symmetry.space_group_name_H-M   'P 1'
#
loop_
_entity.id
_entity.type
_entity.pdbx_description
1 polymer ?
#
loop_
_entity_poly.entity_id
_entity_poly.type
_entity_poly.pdbx_seq_one_letter_code
_entity_poly.pdbx_strand_id
1 'polypeptide(L)'
;MKNTLIATIFAAHLPLFWACGASKPVSGQIMKPMETYAKEEVLPPLTPSNVNVPINFKAADIEQLLNRKITGVIYDDQSFDGDDLKLRATKTQNINIQLSGLTMNYRVPISIWMFKKLFSSGITGVRGLEAEGELALIFRTTLNIQNDWTLKSQTEVVSYEWIKNMALKTGLGNVDVKYIANRFLESSRATLAGSIDKAITESVDLRNQIGNAWQVMQTPIKVSDDYRMWVKITPQNVSMTPLQNAGDKLQSVITVSGITEVKSGETTPSFLSNTNLPPFQMKNIADGSDFLVNLTSDIPYAEAERLANKMMVGQVFEPSGKKIKIEKIQLFGQNDKIIVNTTLSGAYNGSIYLIGKPVFNAANNTIELKDVDYELNTRSFLVKSAAWLFDKTIIRKIQESAKFDISPQLTGMQDMLNNMLREYRFNNN
;
A
#
# COMPACT_ATOMS: atom_id res chain seq x y z
N MET A 1 -71.70 -45.57 -88.12
CA MET A 1 -72.39 -46.38 -87.12
C MET A 1 -71.38 -47.00 -86.21
N LYS A 2 -71.60 -46.96 -84.96
CA LYS A 2 -70.87 -47.39 -83.76
C LYS A 2 -70.05 -46.27 -83.06
N ASN A 3 -70.69 -45.68 -82.07
CA ASN A 3 -70.09 -44.85 -81.04
C ASN A 3 -69.30 -45.69 -80.02
N THR A 4 -68.09 -45.28 -79.73
CA THR A 4 -67.30 -45.83 -78.62
C THR A 4 -66.99 -44.70 -77.69
N LEU A 5 -67.58 -44.75 -76.46
CA LEU A 5 -67.39 -43.82 -75.37
C LEU A 5 -66.04 -44.19 -74.70
N ILE A 6 -65.10 -43.25 -74.61
CA ILE A 6 -63.88 -43.42 -73.83
C ILE A 6 -64.08 -42.55 -72.55
N ALA A 7 -64.18 -43.19 -71.37
CA ALA A 7 -64.21 -42.53 -70.06
C ALA A 7 -62.81 -42.24 -69.64
N THR A 8 -62.46 -40.96 -69.52
CA THR A 8 -61.18 -40.50 -68.97
C THR A 8 -61.28 -40.30 -67.47
N ILE A 9 -60.59 -41.11 -66.69
CA ILE A 9 -60.52 -40.98 -65.24
C ILE A 9 -59.49 -39.86 -64.89
N PHE A 10 -59.93 -38.73 -64.40
CA PHE A 10 -59.09 -37.67 -63.81
C PHE A 10 -58.69 -38.09 -62.40
N ALA A 11 -57.47 -38.54 -62.20
CA ALA A 11 -56.87 -38.68 -60.86
C ALA A 11 -56.46 -37.28 -60.31
N ALA A 12 -57.22 -36.77 -59.40
CA ALA A 12 -56.91 -35.55 -58.69
C ALA A 12 -55.77 -35.82 -57.67
N HIS A 13 -54.56 -35.41 -57.99
CA HIS A 13 -53.44 -35.29 -57.01
C HIS A 13 -53.69 -34.10 -56.21
N LEU A 14 -54.13 -34.24 -54.95
CA LEU A 14 -54.05 -33.22 -53.91
C LEU A 14 -52.57 -33.12 -53.45
N PRO A 15 -51.90 -31.95 -53.55
CA PRO A 15 -50.62 -31.74 -52.89
C PRO A 15 -50.93 -31.54 -51.34
N LEU A 16 -50.50 -32.51 -50.56
CA LEU A 16 -50.33 -32.27 -49.12
C LEU A 16 -49.28 -31.23 -48.89
N PHE A 17 -49.71 -29.97 -48.79
CA PHE A 17 -48.84 -28.91 -48.22
C PHE A 17 -48.69 -29.22 -46.73
N TRP A 18 -47.55 -29.81 -46.36
CA TRP A 18 -47.05 -29.73 -45.00
C TRP A 18 -46.71 -28.26 -44.71
N ALA A 19 -47.67 -27.54 -44.18
CA ALA A 19 -47.44 -26.26 -43.59
C ALA A 19 -46.53 -26.49 -42.36
N CYS A 20 -45.22 -26.33 -42.53
CA CYS A 20 -44.35 -26.05 -41.40
C CYS A 20 -44.87 -24.74 -40.78
N GLY A 21 -45.71 -24.85 -39.79
CA GLY A 21 -46.22 -23.74 -39.03
C GLY A 21 -45.08 -23.11 -38.28
N ALA A 22 -44.39 -22.19 -38.89
CA ALA A 22 -43.49 -21.28 -38.14
C ALA A 22 -44.34 -20.59 -37.11
N SER A 23 -44.24 -21.00 -35.84
CA SER A 23 -44.95 -20.38 -34.74
C SER A 23 -44.59 -18.89 -34.71
N LYS A 24 -45.59 -18.00 -34.88
CA LYS A 24 -45.36 -16.57 -34.83
C LYS A 24 -44.65 -16.22 -33.52
N PRO A 25 -43.64 -15.34 -33.54
CA PRO A 25 -42.94 -14.92 -32.32
C PRO A 25 -43.97 -14.29 -31.36
N VAL A 26 -43.86 -14.64 -30.12
CA VAL A 26 -44.67 -14.01 -29.06
C VAL A 26 -44.06 -12.61 -28.79
N SER A 27 -44.87 -11.58 -28.86
CA SER A 27 -44.44 -10.22 -28.52
C SER A 27 -45.39 -9.67 -27.48
N GLY A 28 -44.84 -8.92 -26.52
CA GLY A 28 -45.62 -8.27 -25.49
C GLY A 28 -44.81 -7.25 -24.72
N GLN A 29 -45.53 -6.25 -24.22
CA GLN A 29 -44.94 -5.21 -23.39
C GLN A 29 -45.29 -5.52 -21.91
N ILE A 30 -44.26 -5.79 -21.12
CA ILE A 30 -44.37 -6.00 -19.67
C ILE A 30 -44.13 -4.64 -19.00
N MET A 31 -44.93 -4.34 -17.96
CA MET A 31 -44.74 -3.10 -17.21
C MET A 31 -43.39 -3.12 -16.51
N LYS A 32 -42.58 -2.06 -16.70
CA LYS A 32 -41.30 -1.91 -16.01
C LYS A 32 -41.52 -1.82 -14.50
N PRO A 33 -40.84 -2.66 -13.69
CA PRO A 33 -40.88 -2.54 -12.25
C PRO A 33 -40.43 -1.16 -11.78
N MET A 34 -40.96 -0.73 -10.63
CA MET A 34 -40.58 0.54 -10.05
C MET A 34 -39.15 0.45 -9.52
N GLU A 35 -38.32 1.42 -9.92
CA GLU A 35 -37.01 1.61 -9.30
C GLU A 35 -37.19 2.14 -7.88
N THR A 36 -36.62 1.46 -6.92
CA THR A 36 -36.60 1.89 -5.53
C THR A 36 -35.18 1.76 -4.99
N TYR A 37 -34.72 2.83 -4.37
CA TYR A 37 -33.44 2.85 -3.68
C TYR A 37 -33.71 3.06 -2.20
N ALA A 38 -32.92 2.43 -1.33
CA ALA A 38 -32.96 2.73 0.09
C ALA A 38 -32.71 4.22 0.30
N LYS A 39 -33.57 4.92 1.03
CA LYS A 39 -33.45 6.37 1.25
C LYS A 39 -32.18 6.77 1.98
N GLU A 40 -31.69 5.90 2.83
CA GLU A 40 -30.41 5.97 3.52
C GLU A 40 -29.89 4.55 3.63
N GLU A 41 -29.03 4.16 2.74
CA GLU A 41 -28.25 2.96 2.94
C GLU A 41 -27.17 3.31 3.97
N VAL A 42 -27.34 2.79 5.19
CA VAL A 42 -26.27 2.80 6.17
C VAL A 42 -25.20 1.88 5.59
N LEU A 43 -24.26 2.47 4.86
CA LEU A 43 -23.11 1.71 4.39
C LEU A 43 -22.43 1.07 5.61
N PRO A 44 -22.02 -0.18 5.52
CA PRO A 44 -21.29 -0.80 6.61
C PRO A 44 -20.08 0.06 6.94
N PRO A 45 -19.72 0.24 8.22
CA PRO A 45 -18.57 1.02 8.59
C PRO A 45 -17.33 0.46 7.89
N LEU A 46 -16.54 1.37 7.30
CA LEU A 46 -15.30 0.99 6.65
C LEU A 46 -14.37 0.39 7.71
N THR A 47 -14.04 -0.88 7.55
CA THR A 47 -13.14 -1.59 8.46
C THR A 47 -11.70 -1.38 8.02
N PRO A 48 -10.82 -0.88 8.90
CA PRO A 48 -9.42 -0.68 8.56
C PRO A 48 -8.72 -1.98 8.19
N SER A 49 -7.85 -1.90 7.22
CA SER A 49 -6.86 -2.92 6.88
C SER A 49 -5.59 -2.67 7.70
N ASN A 50 -4.90 -3.73 8.10
CA ASN A 50 -3.61 -3.65 8.78
C ASN A 50 -2.54 -4.32 7.94
N VAL A 51 -1.46 -3.58 7.68
CA VAL A 51 -0.31 -4.06 6.93
C VAL A 51 0.91 -4.01 7.84
N ASN A 52 1.47 -5.16 8.15
CA ASN A 52 2.67 -5.30 8.98
C ASN A 52 3.90 -5.48 8.09
N VAL A 53 4.82 -4.53 8.16
CA VAL A 53 6.05 -4.49 7.37
C VAL A 53 7.24 -4.74 8.29
N PRO A 54 7.87 -5.91 8.25
CA PRO A 54 9.10 -6.14 8.99
C PRO A 54 10.23 -5.30 8.37
N ILE A 55 10.94 -4.55 9.22
CA ILE A 55 12.10 -3.74 8.84
C ILE A 55 13.35 -4.25 9.56
N ASN A 56 14.47 -4.18 8.86
CA ASN A 56 15.76 -4.60 9.39
C ASN A 56 16.80 -3.50 9.15
N PHE A 57 17.56 -3.17 10.18
CA PHE A 57 18.67 -2.23 10.10
C PHE A 57 19.96 -2.98 10.43
N LYS A 58 20.95 -2.90 9.55
CA LYS A 58 22.29 -3.44 9.82
C LYS A 58 23.13 -2.40 10.54
N ALA A 59 23.89 -2.83 11.55
CA ALA A 59 24.87 -1.97 12.20
C ALA A 59 25.85 -1.35 11.19
N ALA A 60 26.28 -2.15 10.22
CA ALA A 60 27.21 -1.72 9.16
C ALA A 60 26.70 -0.51 8.32
N ASP A 61 25.40 -0.42 8.07
CA ASP A 61 24.82 0.71 7.31
C ASP A 61 24.92 2.01 8.10
N ILE A 62 24.68 1.95 9.42
CA ILE A 62 24.82 3.09 10.34
C ILE A 62 26.30 3.46 10.51
N GLU A 63 27.18 2.47 10.65
CA GLU A 63 28.65 2.69 10.68
C GLU A 63 29.13 3.43 9.44
N GLN A 64 28.71 3.00 8.27
CA GLN A 64 29.08 3.64 7.00
C GLN A 64 28.58 5.10 6.94
N LEU A 65 27.33 5.34 7.39
CA LEU A 65 26.79 6.69 7.44
C LEU A 65 27.60 7.59 8.38
N LEU A 66 27.85 7.15 9.62
CA LEU A 66 28.63 7.92 10.59
C LEU A 66 30.08 8.12 10.11
N ASN A 67 30.69 7.11 9.51
CA ASN A 67 32.06 7.23 8.99
C ASN A 67 32.17 8.19 7.81
N ARG A 68 31.12 8.35 7.01
CA ARG A 68 31.07 9.38 5.94
C ARG A 68 30.87 10.79 6.49
N LYS A 69 30.10 10.94 7.58
CA LYS A 69 29.75 12.26 8.14
C LYS A 69 30.77 12.78 9.13
N ILE A 70 31.36 11.88 9.93
CA ILE A 70 32.36 12.22 10.95
C ILE A 70 33.73 11.88 10.38
N THR A 71 34.36 12.85 9.71
CA THR A 71 35.67 12.68 9.05
C THR A 71 36.62 13.82 9.38
N GLY A 72 37.92 13.54 9.35
CA GLY A 72 38.94 14.58 9.50
C GLY A 72 38.92 15.24 10.87
N VAL A 73 38.99 16.56 10.89
CA VAL A 73 39.00 17.39 12.12
C VAL A 73 37.57 17.42 12.69
N ILE A 74 37.40 16.86 13.87
CA ILE A 74 36.12 16.81 14.59
C ILE A 74 35.97 17.92 15.63
N TYR A 75 37.11 18.53 16.03
CA TYR A 75 37.16 19.67 16.92
C TYR A 75 38.39 20.50 16.61
N ASP A 76 38.25 21.83 16.53
CA ASP A 76 39.36 22.76 16.27
C ASP A 76 39.14 24.06 17.03
N ASP A 77 39.88 24.24 18.10
CA ASP A 77 39.95 25.50 18.85
C ASP A 77 41.33 26.13 18.60
N GLN A 78 41.32 27.20 17.84
CA GLN A 78 42.52 27.96 17.48
C GLN A 78 42.66 29.26 18.27
N SER A 79 41.79 29.49 19.26
CA SER A 79 41.83 30.65 20.13
C SER A 79 42.70 30.36 21.35
N PHE A 80 43.22 31.43 21.94
CA PHE A 80 43.85 31.40 23.26
C PHE A 80 42.97 32.00 24.37
N ASP A 81 41.72 32.25 24.04
CA ASP A 81 40.80 32.92 24.94
C ASP A 81 40.40 32.03 26.15
N GLY A 82 40.67 32.49 27.32
CA GLY A 82 40.27 31.87 28.58
C GLY A 82 41.24 30.86 29.19
N ASP A 83 42.04 30.12 28.40
CA ASP A 83 42.90 29.05 28.92
C ASP A 83 44.30 28.99 28.34
N ASP A 84 44.67 29.91 27.43
CA ASP A 84 45.97 29.92 26.71
C ASP A 84 46.27 28.58 25.96
N LEU A 85 45.24 27.85 25.52
CA LEU A 85 45.36 26.54 24.93
C LEU A 85 44.70 26.50 23.55
N LYS A 86 45.45 26.07 22.53
CA LYS A 86 44.89 25.63 21.24
C LYS A 86 44.79 24.13 21.20
N LEU A 87 43.73 23.65 20.60
CA LEU A 87 43.52 22.21 20.50
C LEU A 87 42.83 21.79 19.20
N ARG A 88 43.31 20.68 18.64
CA ARG A 88 42.71 20.05 17.47
C ARG A 88 42.55 18.56 17.74
N ALA A 89 41.36 18.05 17.48
CA ALA A 89 41.08 16.62 17.50
C ALA A 89 40.72 16.15 16.09
N THR A 90 41.44 15.13 15.60
CA THR A 90 41.27 14.59 14.26
C THR A 90 40.94 13.11 14.35
N LYS A 91 39.87 12.67 13.69
CA LYS A 91 39.53 11.24 13.61
C LYS A 91 40.58 10.48 12.82
N THR A 92 41.07 9.35 13.36
CA THR A 92 42.14 8.57 12.78
C THR A 92 41.74 7.24 12.18
N GLN A 93 40.64 6.64 12.65
CA GLN A 93 40.17 5.34 12.18
C GLN A 93 38.64 5.31 12.05
N ASN A 94 38.12 4.26 11.41
CA ASN A 94 36.70 4.05 11.30
C ASN A 94 36.04 3.80 12.65
N ILE A 95 34.82 4.29 12.77
CA ILE A 95 33.92 4.07 13.88
C ILE A 95 33.31 2.68 13.72
N ASN A 96 33.33 1.88 14.79
CA ASN A 96 32.62 0.61 14.88
C ASN A 96 31.48 0.76 15.90
N ILE A 97 30.28 0.35 15.53
CA ILE A 97 29.06 0.53 16.31
C ILE A 97 28.57 -0.77 16.87
N GLN A 98 28.17 -0.74 18.13
CA GLN A 98 27.40 -1.80 18.76
C GLN A 98 26.00 -1.28 19.03
N LEU A 99 24.98 -1.93 18.45
CA LEU A 99 23.58 -1.54 18.58
C LEU A 99 22.90 -2.35 19.68
N SER A 100 22.05 -1.68 20.46
CA SER A 100 21.14 -2.28 21.42
C SER A 100 19.83 -1.51 21.43
N GLY A 101 18.84 -1.97 20.66
CA GLY A 101 17.62 -1.21 20.42
C GLY A 101 17.93 0.18 19.81
N LEU A 102 17.41 1.24 20.41
CA LEU A 102 17.67 2.62 20.02
C LEU A 102 18.96 3.21 20.61
N THR A 103 19.80 2.38 21.25
CA THR A 103 21.07 2.82 21.84
C THR A 103 22.24 2.32 21.00
N MET A 104 23.16 3.22 20.68
CA MET A 104 24.40 2.94 19.96
C MET A 104 25.58 3.18 20.88
N ASN A 105 26.46 2.19 21.02
CA ASN A 105 27.75 2.35 21.69
C ASN A 105 28.83 2.25 20.63
N TYR A 106 29.77 3.18 20.63
CA TYR A 106 30.82 3.19 19.61
C TYR A 106 32.11 3.86 20.09
N ARG A 107 33.17 3.47 19.46
CA ARG A 107 34.54 3.93 19.75
C ARG A 107 35.02 4.80 18.60
N VAL A 108 35.48 6.02 18.92
CA VAL A 108 36.02 6.98 17.96
C VAL A 108 37.51 7.24 18.27
N PRO A 109 38.45 6.61 17.55
CA PRO A 109 39.87 6.90 17.68
C PRO A 109 40.18 8.27 17.11
N ILE A 110 40.89 9.08 17.90
CA ILE A 110 41.30 10.45 17.53
C ILE A 110 42.75 10.70 17.87
N SER A 111 43.38 11.50 17.02
CA SER A 111 44.63 12.16 17.35
C SER A 111 44.33 13.52 17.96
N ILE A 112 44.97 13.83 19.05
CA ILE A 112 44.91 15.14 19.69
C ILE A 112 46.23 15.86 19.53
N TRP A 113 46.16 17.03 18.96
CA TRP A 113 47.21 18.02 18.96
C TRP A 113 46.85 19.18 19.87
N MET A 114 47.80 19.63 20.71
CA MET A 114 47.57 20.76 21.60
C MET A 114 48.82 21.71 21.61
N PHE A 115 48.53 22.97 21.79
CA PHE A 115 49.57 24.01 22.01
C PHE A 115 49.17 24.87 23.20
N LYS A 116 49.96 24.79 24.30
CA LYS A 116 49.78 25.61 25.48
C LYS A 116 50.70 26.81 25.40
N LYS A 117 50.15 28.01 25.33
CA LYS A 117 50.88 29.25 25.36
C LYS A 117 51.51 29.47 26.77
N LEU A 118 52.80 29.73 26.80
CA LEU A 118 53.50 30.06 28.06
C LEU A 118 53.70 31.55 28.19
N PHE A 119 54.12 32.21 27.11
CA PHE A 119 54.30 33.66 27.04
C PHE A 119 54.21 34.17 25.61
N SER A 120 53.89 35.44 25.44
CA SER A 120 53.95 36.10 24.13
C SER A 120 54.79 37.35 24.26
N SER A 121 55.61 37.60 23.25
CA SER A 121 56.45 38.79 23.15
C SER A 121 56.28 39.38 21.74
N GLY A 122 56.18 40.69 21.67
CA GLY A 122 56.14 41.42 20.41
C GLY A 122 57.32 41.16 19.48
N ILE A 123 58.47 40.72 20.00
CA ILE A 123 59.69 40.46 19.26
C ILE A 123 59.84 38.99 18.89
N THR A 124 59.43 38.04 19.76
CA THR A 124 59.67 36.60 19.56
C THR A 124 58.40 35.82 19.27
N GLY A 125 57.27 36.50 19.16
CA GLY A 125 55.95 35.85 18.90
C GLY A 125 55.44 35.08 20.12
N VAL A 126 54.52 34.16 19.88
CA VAL A 126 53.94 33.26 20.90
C VAL A 126 54.85 32.05 21.08
N ARG A 127 55.29 31.78 22.30
CA ARG A 127 56.03 30.57 22.66
C ARG A 127 55.24 29.73 23.63
N GLY A 128 55.31 28.42 23.47
CA GLY A 128 54.52 27.48 24.28
C GLY A 128 55.03 26.04 24.14
N LEU A 129 54.28 25.16 24.74
CA LEU A 129 54.51 23.73 24.70
C LEU A 129 53.52 23.07 23.69
N GLU A 130 54.06 22.31 22.75
CA GLU A 130 53.32 21.53 21.81
C GLU A 130 53.34 20.05 22.21
N ALA A 131 52.18 19.39 22.20
CA ALA A 131 52.05 17.98 22.50
C ALA A 131 51.07 17.29 21.57
N GLU A 132 51.35 16.01 21.32
CA GLU A 132 50.48 15.13 20.53
C GLU A 132 50.26 13.81 21.25
N GLY A 133 49.07 13.25 21.05
CA GLY A 133 48.70 11.94 21.57
C GLY A 133 47.58 11.36 20.77
N GLU A 134 47.25 10.09 21.08
CA GLU A 134 46.13 9.40 20.49
C GLU A 134 45.28 8.78 21.59
N LEU A 135 43.97 8.92 21.49
CA LEU A 135 43.02 8.27 22.38
C LEU A 135 41.78 7.84 21.61
N ALA A 136 41.01 6.96 22.21
CA ALA A 136 39.68 6.64 21.72
C ALA A 136 38.63 7.21 22.67
N LEU A 137 37.68 7.95 22.15
CA LEU A 137 36.48 8.35 22.86
C LEU A 137 35.43 7.25 22.75
N ILE A 138 34.82 6.89 23.86
CA ILE A 138 33.72 5.94 23.95
C ILE A 138 32.43 6.74 24.08
N PHE A 139 31.60 6.64 23.09
CA PHE A 139 30.30 7.31 23.03
C PHE A 139 29.16 6.36 23.26
N ARG A 140 28.11 6.88 23.85
CA ARG A 140 26.78 6.29 23.87
C ARG A 140 25.80 7.30 23.30
N THR A 141 25.04 6.90 22.26
CA THR A 141 23.97 7.72 21.71
C THR A 141 22.65 6.99 21.86
N THR A 142 21.66 7.66 22.45
CA THR A 142 20.27 7.18 22.50
C THR A 142 19.46 7.96 21.48
N LEU A 143 18.78 7.23 20.60
CA LEU A 143 17.87 7.77 19.61
C LEU A 143 16.45 7.81 20.17
N ASN A 144 15.70 8.86 19.82
CA ASN A 144 14.30 8.99 20.19
C ASN A 144 13.51 9.59 19.03
N ILE A 145 12.50 8.86 18.56
CA ILE A 145 11.56 9.35 17.56
C ILE A 145 10.45 10.08 18.29
N GLN A 146 10.31 11.36 18.01
CA GLN A 146 9.29 12.22 18.61
C GLN A 146 7.92 11.99 17.96
N ASN A 147 6.85 12.42 18.62
CA ASN A 147 5.49 12.29 18.09
C ASN A 147 5.29 12.97 16.73
N ASP A 148 6.07 13.98 16.41
CA ASP A 148 6.03 14.69 15.13
C ASP A 148 6.94 14.09 14.06
N TRP A 149 7.46 12.88 14.28
CA TRP A 149 8.39 12.14 13.43
C TRP A 149 9.80 12.73 13.33
N THR A 150 10.14 13.68 14.19
CA THR A 150 11.53 14.14 14.28
C THR A 150 12.38 13.12 15.03
N LEU A 151 13.57 12.83 14.51
CA LEU A 151 14.56 12.03 15.22
C LEU A 151 15.38 12.94 16.12
N LYS A 152 15.40 12.67 17.42
CA LYS A 152 16.33 13.28 18.36
C LYS A 152 17.37 12.27 18.78
N SER A 153 18.61 12.72 18.88
CA SER A 153 19.70 11.96 19.45
C SER A 153 20.20 12.63 20.73
N GLN A 154 20.62 11.84 21.66
CA GLN A 154 21.30 12.28 22.87
C GLN A 154 22.57 11.47 23.01
N THR A 155 23.70 12.14 22.77
CA THR A 155 25.02 11.54 22.82
C THR A 155 25.74 11.95 24.13
N GLU A 156 26.42 11.00 24.72
CA GLU A 156 27.30 11.22 25.86
C GLU A 156 28.67 10.57 25.63
N VAL A 157 29.73 11.22 26.13
CA VAL A 157 31.04 10.62 26.21
C VAL A 157 31.09 9.80 27.50
N VAL A 158 31.02 8.49 27.39
CA VAL A 158 31.01 7.58 28.56
C VAL A 158 32.38 7.51 29.21
N SER A 159 33.42 7.34 28.38
CA SER A 159 34.82 7.23 28.81
C SER A 159 35.77 7.52 27.64
N TYR A 160 37.05 7.48 27.94
CA TYR A 160 38.11 7.51 26.93
C TYR A 160 39.25 6.58 27.33
N GLU A 161 39.99 6.14 26.33
CA GLU A 161 41.14 5.23 26.49
C GLU A 161 42.34 5.81 25.74
N TRP A 162 43.50 5.94 26.41
CA TRP A 162 44.72 6.35 25.74
C TRP A 162 45.24 5.20 24.89
N ILE A 163 45.41 5.45 23.55
CA ILE A 163 46.09 4.56 22.61
C ILE A 163 47.59 4.89 22.67
N LYS A 164 47.92 6.18 22.62
CA LYS A 164 49.28 6.72 22.74
C LYS A 164 49.26 7.93 23.68
N ASN A 165 49.98 7.84 24.77
CA ASN A 165 50.02 8.92 25.73
C ASN A 165 50.51 10.20 25.06
N MET A 166 50.02 11.33 25.53
CA MET A 166 50.50 12.64 25.05
C MET A 166 51.97 12.82 25.39
N ALA A 167 52.74 13.22 24.39
CA ALA A 167 54.16 13.53 24.52
C ALA A 167 54.44 14.93 24.02
N LEU A 168 55.30 15.64 24.72
CA LEU A 168 55.79 16.95 24.29
C LEU A 168 56.71 16.78 23.09
N LYS A 169 56.55 17.62 22.09
CA LYS A 169 57.43 17.69 20.90
C LYS A 169 58.76 18.42 21.16
N THR A 170 59.17 18.55 22.40
CA THR A 170 60.42 19.16 22.77
C THR A 170 61.39 18.08 23.24
N GLY A 171 62.66 18.15 22.91
CA GLY A 171 63.70 17.17 23.26
C GLY A 171 64.00 17.06 24.76
N LEU A 172 63.12 17.55 25.65
CA LEU A 172 63.25 17.58 27.12
C LEU A 172 62.62 16.36 27.83
N GLY A 173 62.42 15.26 27.13
CA GLY A 173 61.84 14.06 27.71
C GLY A 173 60.30 14.04 27.69
N ASN A 174 59.72 12.87 28.04
CA ASN A 174 58.27 12.70 28.13
C ASN A 174 57.73 13.36 29.45
N VAL A 175 57.24 14.57 29.35
CA VAL A 175 56.44 15.17 30.40
C VAL A 175 55.02 14.66 30.26
N ASP A 176 54.46 14.09 31.34
CA ASP A 176 53.07 13.64 31.34
C ASP A 176 52.12 14.84 31.33
N VAL A 177 51.60 15.15 30.14
CA VAL A 177 50.60 16.21 29.96
C VAL A 177 49.18 15.70 30.00
N LYS A 178 48.95 14.49 30.49
CA LYS A 178 47.62 13.86 30.61
C LYS A 178 46.64 14.73 31.42
N TYR A 179 47.14 15.40 32.45
CA TYR A 179 46.27 16.26 33.26
C TYR A 179 45.63 17.36 32.40
N ILE A 180 46.38 17.99 31.52
CA ILE A 180 45.88 19.07 30.63
C ILE A 180 44.88 18.46 29.63
N ALA A 181 45.21 17.31 29.02
CA ALA A 181 44.34 16.62 28.10
C ALA A 181 43.04 16.15 28.76
N ASN A 182 43.11 15.63 29.98
CA ASN A 182 41.92 15.20 30.75
C ASN A 182 40.98 16.40 31.04
N ARG A 183 41.56 17.53 31.50
CA ARG A 183 40.77 18.74 31.76
C ARG A 183 40.09 19.25 30.49
N PHE A 184 40.78 19.21 29.36
CA PHE A 184 40.20 19.56 28.07
C PHE A 184 39.06 18.60 27.69
N LEU A 185 39.26 17.29 27.76
CA LEU A 185 38.23 16.30 27.44
C LEU A 185 36.99 16.53 28.28
N GLU A 186 37.14 16.84 29.54
CA GLU A 186 36.01 17.15 30.43
C GLU A 186 35.28 18.45 30.01
N SER A 187 36.02 19.49 29.64
CA SER A 187 35.41 20.74 29.18
C SER A 187 34.76 20.62 27.78
N SER A 188 35.25 19.71 26.92
CA SER A 188 34.82 19.57 25.54
C SER A 188 33.77 18.45 25.35
N ARG A 189 33.45 17.64 26.37
CA ARG A 189 32.49 16.53 26.28
C ARG A 189 31.16 16.95 25.64
N ALA A 190 30.56 18.04 26.12
CA ALA A 190 29.29 18.54 25.61
C ALA A 190 29.37 18.99 24.14
N THR A 191 30.47 19.65 23.76
CA THR A 191 30.69 20.12 22.38
C THR A 191 30.87 18.94 21.41
N LEU A 192 31.67 17.94 21.80
CA LEU A 192 31.90 16.73 20.99
C LEU A 192 30.61 15.93 20.85
N ALA A 193 29.88 15.71 21.92
CA ALA A 193 28.57 15.03 21.90
C ALA A 193 27.56 15.78 21.04
N GLY A 194 27.46 17.10 21.22
CA GLY A 194 26.55 17.95 20.43
C GLY A 194 26.86 17.97 18.95
N SER A 195 28.15 17.89 18.57
CA SER A 195 28.54 17.77 17.15
C SER A 195 28.07 16.47 16.51
N ILE A 196 28.10 15.38 17.28
CA ILE A 196 27.58 14.08 16.82
C ILE A 196 26.04 14.12 16.72
N ASP A 197 25.37 14.67 17.74
CA ASP A 197 23.92 14.80 17.74
C ASP A 197 23.43 15.62 16.54
N LYS A 198 24.13 16.72 16.25
CA LYS A 198 23.86 17.54 15.08
C LYS A 198 24.04 16.75 13.79
N ALA A 199 25.16 16.02 13.65
CA ALA A 199 25.45 15.21 12.46
C ALA A 199 24.40 14.13 12.24
N ILE A 200 23.90 13.46 13.30
CA ILE A 200 22.83 12.46 13.22
C ILE A 200 21.52 13.13 12.80
N THR A 201 21.11 14.18 13.48
CA THR A 201 19.82 14.85 13.27
C THR A 201 19.73 15.46 11.85
N GLU A 202 20.82 16.06 11.36
CA GLU A 202 20.86 16.63 10.00
C GLU A 202 20.94 15.57 8.88
N SER A 203 21.31 14.34 9.23
CA SER A 203 21.43 13.24 8.25
C SER A 203 20.15 12.46 8.04
N VAL A 204 19.18 12.56 8.95
CA VAL A 204 17.97 11.74 8.97
C VAL A 204 16.73 12.64 9.00
N ASP A 205 16.12 12.83 7.84
CA ASP A 205 14.84 13.55 7.71
C ASP A 205 13.68 12.55 7.69
N LEU A 206 13.45 11.91 8.83
CA LEU A 206 12.43 10.88 8.97
C LEU A 206 11.02 11.41 8.67
N ARG A 207 10.71 12.64 9.10
CA ARG A 207 9.38 13.24 8.91
C ARG A 207 9.03 13.39 7.43
N ASN A 208 9.93 13.92 6.61
CA ASN A 208 9.69 14.08 5.18
C ASN A 208 9.66 12.73 4.46
N GLN A 209 10.53 11.78 4.84
CA GLN A 209 10.53 10.44 4.27
C GLN A 209 9.20 9.71 4.51
N ILE A 210 8.72 9.68 5.75
CA ILE A 210 7.44 9.05 6.10
C ILE A 210 6.27 9.84 5.51
N GLY A 211 6.33 11.18 5.50
CA GLY A 211 5.32 12.03 4.88
C GLY A 211 5.16 11.78 3.38
N ASN A 212 6.26 11.63 2.65
CA ASN A 212 6.24 11.27 1.24
C ASN A 212 5.65 9.88 1.02
N ALA A 213 6.07 8.89 1.83
CA ALA A 213 5.51 7.54 1.78
C ALA A 213 3.99 7.55 2.04
N TRP A 214 3.54 8.34 3.02
CA TRP A 214 2.13 8.54 3.35
C TRP A 214 1.32 9.08 2.19
N GLN A 215 1.87 10.04 1.43
CA GLN A 215 1.22 10.59 0.24
C GLN A 215 1.21 9.61 -0.92
N VAL A 216 2.34 8.94 -1.19
CA VAL A 216 2.46 7.98 -2.30
C VAL A 216 1.50 6.80 -2.12
N MET A 217 1.33 6.29 -0.90
CA MET A 217 0.35 5.22 -0.61
C MET A 217 -1.08 5.59 -1.00
N GLN A 218 -1.41 6.87 -1.03
CA GLN A 218 -2.75 7.36 -1.37
C GLN A 218 -2.97 7.57 -2.87
N THR A 219 -2.00 7.24 -3.70
CA THR A 219 -2.15 7.34 -5.15
C THR A 219 -3.11 6.25 -5.63
N PRO A 220 -4.25 6.60 -6.26
CA PRO A 220 -5.15 5.61 -6.82
C PRO A 220 -4.47 4.81 -7.94
N ILE A 221 -4.62 3.51 -7.92
CA ILE A 221 -3.98 2.60 -8.88
C ILE A 221 -5.06 1.84 -9.63
N LYS A 222 -4.95 1.83 -10.95
CA LYS A 222 -5.83 1.05 -11.81
C LYS A 222 -5.37 -0.42 -11.80
N VAL A 223 -6.23 -1.28 -11.28
CA VAL A 223 -5.93 -2.72 -11.13
C VAL A 223 -6.58 -3.59 -12.21
N SER A 224 -7.54 -3.05 -12.96
CA SER A 224 -8.14 -3.74 -14.09
C SER A 224 -8.66 -2.74 -15.13
N ASP A 225 -8.23 -2.92 -16.40
CA ASP A 225 -8.77 -2.16 -17.53
C ASP A 225 -10.14 -2.68 -17.94
N ASP A 226 -10.32 -3.99 -17.98
CA ASP A 226 -11.57 -4.65 -18.39
C ASP A 226 -12.74 -4.28 -17.48
N TYR A 227 -12.50 -4.27 -16.17
CA TYR A 227 -13.48 -3.92 -15.16
C TYR A 227 -13.42 -2.45 -14.76
N ARG A 228 -12.49 -1.66 -15.36
CA ARG A 228 -12.25 -0.24 -15.02
C ARG A 228 -12.11 -0.02 -13.52
N MET A 229 -11.41 -0.95 -12.83
CA MET A 229 -11.30 -0.96 -11.38
C MET A 229 -10.06 -0.19 -10.91
N TRP A 230 -10.27 0.61 -9.89
CA TRP A 230 -9.27 1.40 -9.20
C TRP A 230 -9.24 1.03 -7.74
N VAL A 231 -8.05 0.95 -7.18
CA VAL A 231 -7.82 0.74 -5.74
C VAL A 231 -7.10 1.93 -5.17
N LYS A 232 -7.50 2.34 -3.99
CA LYS A 232 -6.78 3.32 -3.18
C LYS A 232 -6.72 2.88 -1.73
N ILE A 233 -5.55 3.06 -1.13
CA ILE A 233 -5.33 2.93 0.31
C ILE A 233 -5.33 4.33 0.90
N THR A 234 -6.19 4.57 1.88
CA THR A 234 -6.18 5.80 2.68
C THR A 234 -5.67 5.46 4.07
N PRO A 235 -4.36 5.66 4.34
CA PRO A 235 -3.77 5.32 5.62
C PRO A 235 -4.34 6.22 6.73
N GLN A 236 -4.56 5.67 7.91
CA GLN A 236 -5.13 6.35 9.08
C GLN A 236 -4.15 6.43 10.22
N ASN A 237 -3.40 5.35 10.46
CA ASN A 237 -2.42 5.27 11.53
C ASN A 237 -1.16 4.55 11.07
N VAL A 238 -0.05 4.89 11.71
CA VAL A 238 1.20 4.18 11.58
C VAL A 238 1.85 4.03 12.95
N SER A 239 2.33 2.84 13.25
CA SER A 239 3.02 2.53 14.50
C SER A 239 4.23 1.63 14.23
N MET A 240 5.15 1.58 15.17
CA MET A 240 6.35 0.75 15.09
C MET A 240 6.55 -0.01 16.39
N THR A 241 6.98 -1.26 16.31
CA THR A 241 7.40 -1.99 17.51
C THR A 241 8.81 -1.54 17.95
N PRO A 242 9.17 -1.71 19.22
CA PRO A 242 10.54 -1.47 19.67
C PRO A 242 11.56 -2.27 18.83
N LEU A 243 12.69 -1.65 18.54
CA LEU A 243 13.79 -2.32 17.86
C LEU A 243 14.36 -3.44 18.76
N GLN A 244 14.48 -4.64 18.19
CA GLN A 244 15.00 -5.82 18.86
C GLN A 244 16.29 -6.29 18.19
N ASN A 245 17.24 -6.77 18.98
CA ASN A 245 18.47 -7.33 18.44
C ASN A 245 18.21 -8.71 17.82
N ALA A 246 18.67 -8.91 16.59
CA ALA A 246 18.58 -10.15 15.86
C ALA A 246 19.94 -10.43 15.16
N GLY A 247 20.90 -10.89 15.95
CA GLY A 247 22.28 -11.08 15.48
C GLY A 247 22.98 -9.75 15.17
N ASP A 248 23.39 -9.57 13.93
CA ASP A 248 24.04 -8.35 13.39
C ASP A 248 23.05 -7.25 12.96
N LYS A 249 21.76 -7.46 13.20
CA LYS A 249 20.67 -6.56 12.77
C LYS A 249 19.80 -6.16 13.93
N LEU A 250 19.17 -5.01 13.77
CA LEU A 250 17.99 -4.61 14.54
C LEU A 250 16.75 -4.89 13.71
N GLN A 251 15.74 -5.46 14.34
CA GLN A 251 14.45 -5.74 13.71
C GLN A 251 13.35 -4.97 14.40
N SER A 252 12.38 -4.53 13.62
CA SER A 252 11.13 -3.94 14.08
C SER A 252 10.03 -4.25 13.06
N VAL A 253 8.79 -4.02 13.45
CA VAL A 253 7.63 -4.09 12.56
C VAL A 253 6.96 -2.74 12.50
N ILE A 254 6.81 -2.19 11.31
CA ILE A 254 5.96 -1.03 11.06
C ILE A 254 4.56 -1.54 10.71
N THR A 255 3.56 -1.11 11.46
CA THR A 255 2.15 -1.39 11.16
C THR A 255 1.51 -0.13 10.60
N VAL A 256 0.96 -0.24 9.39
CA VAL A 256 0.13 0.79 8.78
C VAL A 256 -1.32 0.32 8.79
N SER A 257 -2.20 1.09 9.42
CA SER A 257 -3.65 0.86 9.39
C SER A 257 -4.29 1.87 8.44
N GLY A 258 -5.21 1.42 7.60
CA GLY A 258 -5.87 2.29 6.63
C GLY A 258 -7.10 1.68 6.00
N ILE A 259 -7.88 2.51 5.34
CA ILE A 259 -9.06 2.09 4.58
C ILE A 259 -8.62 1.76 3.15
N THR A 260 -9.04 0.59 2.67
CA THR A 260 -8.82 0.18 1.28
C THR A 260 -10.15 0.21 0.54
N GLU A 261 -10.27 1.11 -0.43
CA GLU A 261 -11.46 1.28 -1.27
C GLU A 261 -11.18 0.78 -2.68
N VAL A 262 -12.17 0.10 -3.25
CA VAL A 262 -12.19 -0.32 -4.66
C VAL A 262 -13.36 0.39 -5.34
N LYS A 263 -13.09 1.14 -6.39
CA LYS A 263 -14.15 1.83 -7.16
C LYS A 263 -14.00 1.56 -8.63
N SER A 264 -15.14 1.49 -9.33
CA SER A 264 -15.19 1.31 -10.77
C SER A 264 -15.46 2.64 -11.46
N GLY A 265 -14.74 2.91 -12.54
CA GLY A 265 -14.92 4.13 -13.35
C GLY A 265 -13.97 4.20 -14.53
N GLU A 266 -14.39 4.87 -15.60
CA GLU A 266 -13.57 5.10 -16.79
C GLU A 266 -12.35 5.97 -16.50
N THR A 267 -12.60 7.03 -15.73
CA THR A 267 -11.56 7.89 -15.17
C THR A 267 -11.37 7.59 -13.69
N THR A 268 -10.29 8.09 -13.11
CA THR A 268 -10.01 7.92 -11.67
C THR A 268 -11.18 8.41 -10.82
N PRO A 269 -11.85 7.53 -10.07
CA PRO A 269 -12.95 7.92 -9.18
C PRO A 269 -12.47 8.81 -8.03
N SER A 270 -13.42 9.49 -7.40
CA SER A 270 -13.14 10.20 -6.15
C SER A 270 -13.01 9.22 -4.99
N PHE A 271 -11.95 9.36 -4.22
CA PHE A 271 -11.66 8.55 -3.05
C PHE A 271 -11.50 9.42 -1.80
N LEU A 272 -11.64 8.82 -0.64
CA LEU A 272 -11.20 9.42 0.62
C LEU A 272 -9.72 9.81 0.53
N SER A 273 -9.31 10.81 1.26
CA SER A 273 -7.91 11.23 1.35
C SER A 273 -7.60 11.70 2.76
N ASN A 274 -6.40 11.35 3.24
CA ASN A 274 -5.89 11.77 4.53
C ASN A 274 -4.48 12.36 4.36
N THR A 275 -4.42 13.67 4.22
CA THR A 275 -3.15 14.38 4.02
C THR A 275 -2.34 14.56 5.29
N ASN A 276 -2.96 14.35 6.46
CA ASN A 276 -2.32 14.55 7.75
C ASN A 276 -1.58 13.29 8.19
N LEU A 277 -0.27 13.39 8.30
CA LEU A 277 0.53 12.34 8.91
C LEU A 277 0.18 12.25 10.40
N PRO A 278 -0.28 11.09 10.91
CA PRO A 278 -0.61 10.93 12.32
C PRO A 278 0.63 11.01 13.20
N PRO A 279 0.49 11.29 14.50
CA PRO A 279 1.60 11.23 15.43
C PRO A 279 2.26 9.85 15.44
N PHE A 280 3.59 9.83 15.59
CA PHE A 280 4.32 8.59 15.78
C PHE A 280 3.84 7.85 17.03
N GLN A 281 3.64 6.54 16.90
CA GLN A 281 3.25 5.67 18.01
C GLN A 281 4.19 4.47 18.07
N MET A 282 4.76 4.22 19.24
CA MET A 282 5.47 2.99 19.52
C MET A 282 4.53 2.02 20.23
N LYS A 283 4.38 0.80 19.69
CA LYS A 283 3.56 -0.27 20.27
C LYS A 283 4.43 -1.48 20.58
N ASN A 284 4.20 -2.12 21.72
CA ASN A 284 4.99 -3.28 22.13
C ASN A 284 4.73 -4.52 21.28
N ILE A 285 3.59 -4.60 20.64
CA ILE A 285 3.17 -5.72 19.78
C ILE A 285 2.59 -5.12 18.50
N ALA A 286 2.92 -5.71 17.36
CA ALA A 286 2.30 -5.36 16.09
C ALA A 286 0.79 -5.64 16.12
N ASP A 287 -0.01 -4.75 15.58
CA ASP A 287 -1.46 -4.93 15.50
C ASP A 287 -1.80 -6.06 14.53
N GLY A 288 -2.23 -7.20 15.06
CA GLY A 288 -2.51 -8.40 14.30
C GLY A 288 -1.24 -9.15 13.85
N SER A 289 -1.34 -10.46 13.73
CA SER A 289 -0.23 -11.30 13.26
C SER A 289 -0.12 -11.35 11.76
N ASP A 290 -1.18 -11.00 11.03
CA ASP A 290 -1.32 -11.26 9.61
C ASP A 290 -1.62 -9.99 8.80
N PHE A 291 -1.33 -10.09 7.51
CA PHE A 291 -1.73 -9.11 6.52
C PHE A 291 -3.25 -9.22 6.32
N LEU A 292 -4.02 -8.33 6.94
CA LEU A 292 -5.47 -8.28 6.80
C LEU A 292 -5.87 -7.10 5.92
N VAL A 293 -6.49 -7.38 4.78
CA VAL A 293 -7.05 -6.35 3.90
C VAL A 293 -8.56 -6.47 3.85
N ASN A 294 -9.23 -5.49 4.39
CA ASN A 294 -10.68 -5.32 4.26
C ASN A 294 -10.95 -4.43 3.05
N LEU A 295 -11.71 -4.95 2.09
CA LEU A 295 -12.05 -4.26 0.86
C LEU A 295 -13.49 -3.80 0.89
N THR A 296 -13.72 -2.52 0.63
CA THR A 296 -15.04 -2.00 0.31
C THR A 296 -15.08 -1.66 -1.17
N SER A 297 -16.00 -2.29 -1.90
CA SER A 297 -16.14 -2.08 -3.35
C SER A 297 -17.42 -1.31 -3.66
N ASP A 298 -17.29 -0.24 -4.43
CA ASP A 298 -18.38 0.55 -4.99
C ASP A 298 -18.41 0.38 -6.51
N ILE A 299 -19.44 -0.32 -7.00
CA ILE A 299 -19.64 -0.60 -8.43
C ILE A 299 -20.94 0.07 -8.88
N PRO A 300 -20.87 1.17 -9.63
CA PRO A 300 -22.05 1.81 -10.19
C PRO A 300 -22.85 0.87 -11.09
N TYR A 301 -24.19 0.97 -11.07
CA TYR A 301 -25.07 0.17 -11.95
C TYR A 301 -24.67 0.27 -13.42
N ALA A 302 -24.24 1.43 -13.89
CA ALA A 302 -23.77 1.62 -15.26
C ALA A 302 -22.57 0.74 -15.63
N GLU A 303 -21.63 0.55 -14.71
CA GLU A 303 -20.46 -0.32 -14.95
C GLU A 303 -20.85 -1.81 -14.85
N ALA A 304 -21.71 -2.18 -13.92
CA ALA A 304 -22.24 -3.53 -13.83
C ALA A 304 -23.06 -3.88 -15.09
N GLU A 305 -23.86 -2.94 -15.60
CA GLU A 305 -24.63 -3.07 -16.86
C GLU A 305 -23.70 -3.23 -18.07
N ARG A 306 -22.64 -2.42 -18.17
CA ARG A 306 -21.63 -2.53 -19.22
C ARG A 306 -20.98 -3.92 -19.25
N LEU A 307 -20.60 -4.43 -18.09
CA LEU A 307 -20.00 -5.76 -17.94
C LEU A 307 -21.00 -6.87 -18.33
N ALA A 308 -22.24 -6.79 -17.84
CA ALA A 308 -23.30 -7.73 -18.17
C ALA A 308 -23.56 -7.75 -19.69
N ASN A 309 -23.61 -6.61 -20.34
CA ASN A 309 -23.78 -6.52 -21.79
C ASN A 309 -22.57 -7.13 -22.53
N LYS A 310 -21.33 -6.82 -22.10
CA LYS A 310 -20.11 -7.41 -22.68
C LYS A 310 -20.11 -8.95 -22.63
N MET A 311 -20.66 -9.51 -21.56
CA MET A 311 -20.65 -10.96 -21.35
C MET A 311 -21.83 -11.71 -21.99
N MET A 312 -23.00 -11.09 -22.05
CA MET A 312 -24.25 -11.81 -22.35
C MET A 312 -24.94 -11.40 -23.65
N VAL A 313 -24.72 -10.17 -24.16
CA VAL A 313 -25.33 -9.75 -25.43
C VAL A 313 -24.83 -10.63 -26.57
N GLY A 314 -25.75 -11.04 -27.41
CA GLY A 314 -25.49 -11.96 -28.53
C GLY A 314 -25.58 -13.45 -28.15
N GLN A 315 -25.60 -13.79 -26.87
CA GLN A 315 -25.82 -15.20 -26.49
C GLN A 315 -27.18 -15.69 -26.89
N VAL A 316 -27.22 -16.93 -27.38
CA VAL A 316 -28.44 -17.63 -27.82
C VAL A 316 -28.74 -18.77 -26.86
N PHE A 317 -29.98 -18.82 -26.41
CA PHE A 317 -30.51 -19.89 -25.59
C PHE A 317 -31.64 -20.60 -26.32
N GLU A 318 -31.82 -21.90 -26.07
CA GLU A 318 -32.82 -22.72 -26.75
C GLU A 318 -33.72 -23.45 -25.72
N PRO A 319 -34.51 -22.72 -24.92
CA PRO A 319 -35.44 -23.35 -23.97
C PRO A 319 -36.56 -24.06 -24.72
N SER A 320 -36.79 -25.33 -24.39
CA SER A 320 -37.87 -26.13 -25.00
C SER A 320 -37.85 -26.09 -26.55
N GLY A 321 -36.66 -26.09 -27.16
CA GLY A 321 -36.51 -26.06 -28.65
C GLY A 321 -36.79 -24.71 -29.30
N LYS A 322 -36.96 -23.63 -28.54
CA LYS A 322 -37.24 -22.28 -29.05
C LYS A 322 -36.05 -21.37 -28.85
N LYS A 323 -35.50 -20.83 -29.95
CA LYS A 323 -34.33 -19.96 -29.90
C LYS A 323 -34.68 -18.53 -29.47
N ILE A 324 -34.00 -18.06 -28.49
CA ILE A 324 -34.00 -16.64 -28.03
C ILE A 324 -32.58 -16.13 -27.97
N LYS A 325 -32.39 -14.85 -28.26
CA LYS A 325 -31.11 -14.15 -28.23
C LYS A 325 -31.22 -12.98 -27.32
N ILE A 326 -30.20 -12.75 -26.51
CA ILE A 326 -30.07 -11.53 -25.66
C ILE A 326 -29.58 -10.39 -26.52
N GLU A 327 -30.37 -9.32 -26.58
CA GLU A 327 -30.03 -8.11 -27.34
C GLU A 327 -29.52 -6.97 -26.47
N LYS A 328 -30.01 -6.89 -25.24
CA LYS A 328 -29.63 -5.84 -24.29
C LYS A 328 -29.92 -6.26 -22.85
N ILE A 329 -29.06 -5.83 -21.94
CA ILE A 329 -29.25 -5.91 -20.48
C ILE A 329 -29.21 -4.52 -19.90
N GLN A 330 -30.14 -4.21 -19.00
CA GLN A 330 -30.15 -3.01 -18.17
C GLN A 330 -30.35 -3.41 -16.71
N LEU A 331 -29.65 -2.73 -15.80
CA LEU A 331 -29.66 -3.02 -14.38
C LEU A 331 -30.18 -1.82 -13.60
N PHE A 332 -31.03 -2.07 -12.59
CA PHE A 332 -31.47 -1.04 -11.65
C PHE A 332 -31.87 -1.66 -10.30
N GLY A 333 -31.93 -0.84 -9.26
CA GLY A 333 -32.18 -1.28 -7.90
C GLY A 333 -33.68 -1.44 -7.60
N GLN A 334 -34.00 -2.43 -6.76
CA GLN A 334 -35.28 -2.51 -6.07
C GLN A 334 -35.05 -2.99 -4.62
N ASN A 335 -35.02 -2.05 -3.70
CA ASN A 335 -34.62 -2.26 -2.30
C ASN A 335 -33.22 -2.87 -2.19
N ASP A 336 -33.06 -4.06 -1.60
CA ASP A 336 -31.81 -4.81 -1.46
C ASP A 336 -31.53 -5.76 -2.64
N LYS A 337 -32.29 -5.65 -3.74
CA LYS A 337 -32.20 -6.52 -4.91
C LYS A 337 -31.86 -5.72 -6.16
N ILE A 338 -31.38 -6.46 -7.15
CA ILE A 338 -31.12 -5.95 -8.50
C ILE A 338 -32.21 -6.48 -9.43
N ILE A 339 -32.79 -5.58 -10.21
CA ILE A 339 -33.63 -5.93 -11.36
C ILE A 339 -32.72 -6.01 -12.59
N VAL A 340 -32.81 -7.14 -13.28
CA VAL A 340 -32.12 -7.38 -14.56
C VAL A 340 -33.18 -7.33 -15.67
N ASN A 341 -33.26 -6.22 -16.36
CA ASN A 341 -34.07 -6.06 -17.57
C ASN A 341 -33.31 -6.67 -18.75
N THR A 342 -33.82 -7.77 -19.30
CA THR A 342 -33.21 -8.46 -20.42
C THR A 342 -34.11 -8.33 -21.65
N THR A 343 -33.63 -7.63 -22.68
CA THR A 343 -34.31 -7.55 -23.98
C THR A 343 -33.94 -8.77 -24.81
N LEU A 344 -34.94 -9.48 -25.28
CA LEU A 344 -34.83 -10.71 -26.04
C LEU A 344 -35.39 -10.55 -27.47
N SER A 345 -34.80 -11.31 -28.40
CA SER A 345 -35.29 -11.49 -29.76
C SER A 345 -35.38 -12.97 -30.12
N GLY A 346 -36.11 -13.30 -31.24
CA GLY A 346 -36.28 -14.66 -31.70
C GLY A 346 -37.68 -15.21 -31.44
N ALA A 347 -37.82 -16.35 -30.78
CA ALA A 347 -39.12 -16.94 -30.46
C ALA A 347 -39.95 -16.08 -29.47
N TYR A 348 -39.29 -15.20 -28.75
CA TYR A 348 -39.90 -14.13 -27.94
C TYR A 348 -39.22 -12.79 -28.27
N ASN A 349 -40.02 -11.77 -28.58
CA ASN A 349 -39.56 -10.39 -28.82
C ASN A 349 -40.11 -9.46 -27.78
N GLY A 350 -39.24 -8.91 -26.91
CA GLY A 350 -39.62 -8.02 -25.82
C GLY A 350 -38.65 -8.09 -24.65
N SER A 351 -38.99 -7.37 -23.59
CA SER A 351 -38.21 -7.36 -22.35
C SER A 351 -38.81 -8.31 -21.32
N ILE A 352 -37.97 -8.98 -20.57
CA ILE A 352 -38.29 -9.69 -19.35
C ILE A 352 -37.50 -9.07 -18.20
N TYR A 353 -38.09 -9.08 -17.01
CA TYR A 353 -37.43 -8.59 -15.79
C TYR A 353 -37.20 -9.75 -14.86
N LEU A 354 -35.94 -9.91 -14.48
CA LEU A 354 -35.53 -10.85 -13.46
C LEU A 354 -35.14 -10.04 -12.21
N ILE A 355 -35.33 -10.63 -11.06
CA ILE A 355 -34.94 -10.06 -9.77
C ILE A 355 -34.00 -11.01 -9.06
N GLY A 356 -32.96 -10.49 -8.43
CA GLY A 356 -32.00 -11.30 -7.67
C GLY A 356 -31.26 -10.48 -6.64
N LYS A 357 -30.61 -11.15 -5.71
CA LYS A 357 -29.80 -10.53 -4.66
C LYS A 357 -28.32 -10.69 -4.98
N PRO A 358 -27.53 -9.58 -5.09
CA PRO A 358 -26.10 -9.69 -5.24
C PRO A 358 -25.47 -10.17 -3.93
N VAL A 359 -24.59 -11.16 -4.00
CA VAL A 359 -23.90 -11.75 -2.85
C VAL A 359 -22.45 -12.00 -3.21
N PHE A 360 -21.54 -11.60 -2.34
CA PHE A 360 -20.15 -11.99 -2.45
C PHE A 360 -19.93 -13.36 -1.84
N ASN A 361 -19.34 -14.26 -2.62
CA ASN A 361 -18.93 -15.59 -2.19
C ASN A 361 -17.42 -15.60 -1.92
N ALA A 362 -17.07 -15.54 -0.64
CA ALA A 362 -15.67 -15.49 -0.20
C ALA A 362 -14.89 -16.79 -0.44
N ALA A 363 -15.57 -17.93 -0.62
CA ALA A 363 -14.90 -19.21 -0.83
C ALA A 363 -14.23 -19.32 -2.22
N ASN A 364 -14.76 -18.63 -3.22
CA ASN A 364 -14.27 -18.63 -4.60
C ASN A 364 -14.05 -17.22 -5.16
N ASN A 365 -14.12 -16.19 -4.32
CA ASN A 365 -13.93 -14.79 -4.70
C ASN A 365 -14.83 -14.36 -5.87
N THR A 366 -16.11 -14.77 -5.85
CA THR A 366 -17.06 -14.40 -6.89
C THR A 366 -18.16 -13.49 -6.35
N ILE A 367 -18.61 -12.54 -7.15
CA ILE A 367 -19.88 -11.84 -6.95
C ILE A 367 -20.93 -12.61 -7.73
N GLU A 368 -21.94 -13.10 -7.06
CA GLU A 368 -23.00 -13.94 -7.63
C GLU A 368 -24.36 -13.29 -7.46
N LEU A 369 -25.26 -13.50 -8.41
CA LEU A 369 -26.67 -13.15 -8.24
C LEU A 369 -27.42 -14.36 -7.70
N LYS A 370 -27.86 -14.31 -6.43
CA LYS A 370 -28.65 -15.37 -5.79
C LYS A 370 -30.15 -15.09 -5.86
N ASP A 371 -30.92 -16.13 -5.62
CA ASP A 371 -32.40 -16.08 -5.58
C ASP A 371 -32.98 -15.42 -6.84
N VAL A 372 -32.39 -15.75 -8.00
CA VAL A 372 -32.87 -15.21 -9.28
C VAL A 372 -34.21 -15.83 -9.63
N ASP A 373 -35.21 -14.99 -9.84
CA ASP A 373 -36.56 -15.39 -10.30
C ASP A 373 -37.09 -14.32 -11.27
N TYR A 374 -38.19 -14.63 -11.92
CA TYR A 374 -38.92 -13.63 -12.70
C TYR A 374 -39.63 -12.64 -11.76
N GLU A 375 -39.57 -11.36 -12.10
CA GLU A 375 -40.33 -10.33 -11.41
C GLU A 375 -41.82 -10.59 -11.61
N LEU A 376 -42.66 -10.20 -10.64
CA LEU A 376 -44.08 -10.59 -10.57
C LEU A 376 -44.91 -10.27 -11.80
N ASN A 377 -44.74 -9.09 -12.40
CA ASN A 377 -45.44 -8.70 -13.63
C ASN A 377 -44.98 -9.52 -14.81
N THR A 378 -43.66 -9.78 -14.90
CA THR A 378 -43.04 -10.68 -15.90
C THR A 378 -43.63 -12.07 -15.75
N ARG A 379 -43.65 -12.61 -14.53
CA ARG A 379 -44.20 -13.93 -14.24
C ARG A 379 -45.66 -14.04 -14.66
N SER A 380 -46.47 -13.07 -14.27
CA SER A 380 -47.91 -13.05 -14.60
C SER A 380 -48.20 -12.96 -16.10
N PHE A 381 -47.35 -12.23 -16.84
CA PHE A 381 -47.46 -12.13 -18.31
C PHE A 381 -47.03 -13.44 -18.98
N LEU A 382 -45.89 -14.00 -18.58
CA LEU A 382 -45.31 -15.19 -19.23
C LEU A 382 -46.17 -16.42 -19.01
N VAL A 383 -46.81 -16.60 -17.85
CA VAL A 383 -47.77 -17.69 -17.60
C VAL A 383 -48.87 -17.73 -18.67
N LYS A 384 -49.34 -16.58 -19.11
CA LYS A 384 -50.42 -16.44 -20.08
C LYS A 384 -50.00 -16.53 -21.53
N SER A 385 -48.75 -16.11 -21.83
CA SER A 385 -48.32 -15.87 -23.24
C SER A 385 -47.09 -16.67 -23.68
N ALA A 386 -46.21 -17.01 -22.76
CA ALA A 386 -44.91 -17.65 -23.09
C ALA A 386 -44.45 -18.57 -21.95
N ALA A 387 -45.32 -19.49 -21.49
CA ALA A 387 -45.02 -20.39 -20.36
C ALA A 387 -43.72 -21.21 -20.56
N TRP A 388 -43.31 -21.44 -21.77
CA TRP A 388 -42.07 -22.15 -22.12
C TRP A 388 -40.79 -21.36 -21.69
N LEU A 389 -40.89 -20.03 -21.42
CA LEU A 389 -39.79 -19.21 -20.87
C LEU A 389 -39.58 -19.53 -19.40
N PHE A 390 -40.48 -20.16 -18.67
CA PHE A 390 -40.27 -20.60 -17.31
C PHE A 390 -39.35 -21.79 -17.15
N ASP A 391 -38.73 -22.22 -18.24
CA ASP A 391 -37.73 -23.28 -18.15
C ASP A 391 -36.60 -22.89 -17.17
N LYS A 392 -36.46 -23.72 -16.11
CA LYS A 392 -35.42 -23.51 -15.08
C LYS A 392 -34.02 -23.41 -15.66
N THR A 393 -33.81 -23.92 -16.87
CA THR A 393 -32.54 -23.83 -17.60
C THR A 393 -32.15 -22.38 -17.91
N ILE A 394 -33.12 -21.50 -18.20
CA ILE A 394 -32.84 -20.07 -18.46
C ILE A 394 -32.35 -19.40 -17.19
N ILE A 395 -33.10 -19.54 -16.10
CA ILE A 395 -32.72 -18.95 -14.80
C ILE A 395 -31.34 -19.45 -14.37
N ARG A 396 -31.11 -20.76 -14.47
CA ARG A 396 -29.83 -21.36 -14.13
C ARG A 396 -28.69 -20.80 -14.97
N LYS A 397 -28.86 -20.71 -16.31
CA LYS A 397 -27.83 -20.14 -17.19
C LYS A 397 -27.57 -18.67 -16.93
N ILE A 398 -28.59 -17.89 -16.60
CA ILE A 398 -28.43 -16.49 -16.19
C ILE A 398 -27.66 -16.42 -14.87
N GLN A 399 -27.99 -17.26 -13.90
CA GLN A 399 -27.25 -17.33 -12.62
C GLN A 399 -25.79 -17.73 -12.84
N GLU A 400 -25.53 -18.72 -13.70
CA GLU A 400 -24.16 -19.15 -14.04
C GLU A 400 -23.38 -18.05 -14.75
N SER A 401 -24.03 -17.30 -15.64
CA SER A 401 -23.41 -16.19 -16.37
C SER A 401 -23.28 -14.91 -15.55
N ALA A 402 -24.07 -14.75 -14.48
CA ALA A 402 -24.04 -13.62 -13.56
C ALA A 402 -23.03 -13.84 -12.42
N LYS A 403 -21.98 -14.62 -12.65
CA LYS A 403 -20.87 -14.82 -11.72
C LYS A 403 -19.67 -14.01 -12.21
N PHE A 404 -19.23 -13.11 -11.37
CA PHE A 404 -18.04 -12.30 -11.61
C PHE A 404 -16.91 -12.80 -10.73
N ASP A 405 -15.91 -13.43 -11.33
CA ASP A 405 -14.68 -13.83 -10.65
C ASP A 405 -13.79 -12.59 -10.45
N ILE A 406 -13.54 -12.23 -9.19
CA ILE A 406 -12.66 -11.13 -8.82
C ILE A 406 -11.29 -11.60 -8.35
N SER A 407 -10.99 -12.91 -8.45
CA SER A 407 -9.69 -13.46 -8.05
C SER A 407 -8.52 -12.80 -8.77
N PRO A 408 -8.56 -12.54 -10.10
CA PRO A 408 -7.46 -11.86 -10.78
C PRO A 408 -7.19 -10.45 -10.23
N GLN A 409 -8.25 -9.72 -9.85
CA GLN A 409 -8.13 -8.37 -9.30
C GLN A 409 -7.53 -8.40 -7.88
N LEU A 410 -7.92 -9.37 -7.06
CA LEU A 410 -7.35 -9.57 -5.73
C LEU A 410 -5.88 -9.95 -5.82
N THR A 411 -5.51 -10.86 -6.73
CA THR A 411 -4.11 -11.24 -6.96
C THR A 411 -3.29 -10.05 -7.45
N GLY A 412 -3.78 -9.31 -8.44
CA GLY A 412 -3.09 -8.11 -8.95
C GLY A 412 -2.86 -7.05 -7.87
N MET A 413 -3.83 -6.87 -6.98
CA MET A 413 -3.69 -5.96 -5.83
C MET A 413 -2.66 -6.48 -4.82
N GLN A 414 -2.65 -7.78 -4.54
CA GLN A 414 -1.67 -8.40 -3.65
C GLN A 414 -0.24 -8.25 -4.21
N ASP A 415 -0.05 -8.50 -5.49
CA ASP A 415 1.23 -8.32 -6.18
C ASP A 415 1.69 -6.86 -6.15
N MET A 416 0.78 -5.92 -6.38
CA MET A 416 1.04 -4.50 -6.29
C MET A 416 1.50 -4.09 -4.89
N LEU A 417 0.77 -4.50 -3.85
CA LEU A 417 1.14 -4.22 -2.47
C LEU A 417 2.51 -4.81 -2.12
N ASN A 418 2.77 -6.05 -2.55
CA ASN A 418 4.06 -6.70 -2.36
C ASN A 418 5.20 -5.94 -3.08
N ASN A 419 4.96 -5.43 -4.27
CA ASN A 419 5.95 -4.64 -5.03
C ASN A 419 6.19 -3.28 -4.37
N MET A 420 5.14 -2.58 -3.94
CA MET A 420 5.28 -1.33 -3.18
C MET A 420 6.12 -1.54 -1.92
N LEU A 421 5.89 -2.62 -1.18
CA LEU A 421 6.66 -2.95 0.02
C LEU A 421 8.13 -3.33 -0.30
N ARG A 422 8.40 -3.89 -1.49
CA ARG A 422 9.77 -4.22 -1.94
C ARG A 422 10.52 -3.00 -2.46
N GLU A 423 9.87 -2.10 -3.18
CA GLU A 423 10.48 -0.88 -3.75
C GLU A 423 10.74 0.17 -2.67
N TYR A 424 9.97 0.18 -1.58
CA TYR A 424 10.27 0.92 -0.37
C TYR A 424 11.43 0.30 0.46
N ARG A 425 12.33 -0.41 -0.16
CA ARG A 425 13.68 -0.49 0.38
C ARG A 425 14.20 0.94 0.37
N PHE A 426 14.40 1.47 1.56
CA PHE A 426 15.07 2.74 1.76
C PHE A 426 16.22 2.81 0.74
N ASN A 427 16.06 3.62 -0.29
CA ASN A 427 17.12 3.89 -1.23
C ASN A 427 18.23 4.58 -0.44
N ASN A 428 19.17 3.77 0.04
CA ASN A 428 20.47 4.23 0.51
C ASN A 428 21.22 4.66 -0.74
N ASN A 429 21.04 5.91 -1.15
CA ASN A 429 21.96 6.67 -1.98
C ASN A 429 22.64 7.75 -1.14
#